data_a71ee55f03389ceee5c3a7e0e503aaff
#
_entry.id   a71ee55f03389ceee5c3a7e0e503aaff
#
_cell.length_a   1.000
_cell.length_b   1.000
_cell.length_c   1.000
_cell.angle_alpha   90.00
_cell.angle_beta   90.00
_cell.angle_gamma   90.00
#
_symmetry.space_group_name_H-M   'P 1'
#
loop_
_entity.id
_entity.type
_entity.pdbx_description
1 polymer ?
#
loop_
_entity_poly.entity_id
_entity_poly.type
_entity_poly.pdbx_seq_one_letter_code
_entity_poly.pdbx_strand_id
1 'polypeptide(L)'
;MTLHVFNPEHDIALAYDNKYFTAPHAGRQLRHDLDYLPVLWAEEGDFVLVENVNSAQQHALRLQRYGKQVQFVDRNDVERLSEQIDRVLPWGWDSSVKFQLEQMGVSGSVLPDDEVLADIRKLSNRQFSSDVLKELQGCLNHPILLGKAFYVDSLSDLENILKDKGKIVIKAPWSSSGRGVHYIDTVLDAALANWAKNVIKTQGGIMIEPYYNKMKDFGVEFYSDNDMQAYQSFILLMERISVIVLLTRKRSYQSCQPIYRMNY
;
A
#
# COMPACT_ATOMS: atom_id res chain seq x y z
N MET A 1 -5.53 -7.17 -23.65
CA MET A 1 -4.56 -7.77 -22.72
C MET A 1 -4.28 -6.81 -21.58
N THR A 2 -3.92 -7.31 -20.40
CA THR A 2 -3.59 -6.47 -19.26
C THR A 2 -2.10 -6.14 -19.24
N LEU A 3 -1.73 -4.89 -18.99
CA LEU A 3 -0.36 -4.48 -18.72
C LEU A 3 -0.16 -4.38 -17.21
N HIS A 4 0.70 -5.22 -16.65
CA HIS A 4 1.09 -5.18 -15.25
C HIS A 4 2.34 -4.33 -15.05
N VAL A 5 2.35 -3.51 -13.99
CA VAL A 5 3.46 -2.61 -13.66
C VAL A 5 3.83 -2.75 -12.19
N PHE A 6 5.07 -3.08 -11.89
CA PHE A 6 5.57 -3.11 -10.53
C PHE A 6 6.23 -1.78 -10.16
N ASN A 7 5.52 -0.95 -9.38
CA ASN A 7 5.98 0.35 -8.88
C ASN A 7 5.95 0.40 -7.35
N PRO A 8 6.91 -0.29 -6.67
CA PRO A 8 6.92 -0.45 -5.21
C PRO A 8 7.14 0.87 -4.45
N GLU A 9 7.53 1.93 -5.12
CA GLU A 9 7.66 3.29 -4.60
C GLU A 9 6.33 4.05 -4.47
N HIS A 10 5.21 3.44 -4.81
CA HIS A 10 3.87 4.03 -4.88
C HIS A 10 3.50 4.89 -3.66
N ASP A 11 3.70 4.39 -2.42
CA ASP A 11 3.37 5.18 -1.22
C ASP A 11 4.15 6.50 -1.12
N ILE A 12 5.40 6.50 -1.58
CA ILE A 12 6.22 7.73 -1.61
C ILE A 12 5.71 8.65 -2.72
N ALA A 13 5.32 8.10 -3.86
CA ALA A 13 4.73 8.88 -4.95
C ALA A 13 3.41 9.55 -4.51
N LEU A 14 2.55 8.84 -3.77
CA LEU A 14 1.34 9.42 -3.18
C LEU A 14 1.64 10.54 -2.18
N ALA A 15 2.71 10.39 -1.38
CA ALA A 15 3.13 11.43 -0.44
C ALA A 15 3.56 12.72 -1.15
N TYR A 16 4.29 12.59 -2.26
CA TYR A 16 4.78 13.73 -3.06
C TYR A 16 3.73 14.37 -3.96
N ASP A 17 2.75 13.59 -4.41
CA ASP A 17 1.64 14.02 -5.28
C ASP A 17 2.11 14.85 -6.48
N ASN A 18 3.07 14.32 -7.21
CA ASN A 18 3.67 15.02 -8.34
C ASN A 18 3.92 14.03 -9.50
N LYS A 19 3.36 14.32 -10.67
CA LYS A 19 3.54 13.50 -11.87
C LYS A 19 5.00 13.36 -12.32
N TYR A 20 5.87 14.32 -11.96
CA TYR A 20 7.31 14.27 -12.22
C TYR A 20 8.11 13.66 -11.08
N PHE A 21 7.45 12.99 -10.15
CA PHE A 21 8.12 12.34 -9.03
C PHE A 21 9.16 11.34 -9.53
N THR A 22 10.34 11.41 -8.93
CA THR A 22 11.42 10.43 -9.13
C THR A 22 11.70 9.74 -7.81
N ALA A 23 11.56 8.43 -7.79
CA ALA A 23 11.79 7.65 -6.60
C ALA A 23 13.24 7.75 -6.09
N PRO A 24 13.47 7.69 -4.79
CA PRO A 24 14.81 7.53 -4.22
C PRO A 24 15.53 6.31 -4.81
N HIS A 25 16.87 6.34 -4.77
CA HIS A 25 17.70 5.26 -5.36
C HIS A 25 17.25 3.86 -4.92
N ALA A 26 17.00 3.66 -3.62
CA ALA A 26 16.56 2.36 -3.10
C ALA A 26 15.21 1.89 -3.69
N GLY A 27 14.27 2.81 -3.94
CA GLY A 27 12.99 2.49 -4.59
C GLY A 27 13.19 2.08 -6.05
N ARG A 28 13.99 2.85 -6.79
CA ARG A 28 14.33 2.51 -8.18
C ARG A 28 15.06 1.17 -8.29
N GLN A 29 16.01 0.91 -7.38
CA GLN A 29 16.72 -0.37 -7.33
C GLN A 29 15.77 -1.53 -7.05
N LEU A 30 14.85 -1.38 -6.09
CA LEU A 30 13.86 -2.41 -5.81
C LEU A 30 12.95 -2.69 -7.02
N ARG A 31 12.54 -1.64 -7.73
CA ARG A 31 11.77 -1.77 -8.96
C ARG A 31 12.56 -2.52 -10.02
N HIS A 32 13.81 -2.10 -10.27
CA HIS A 32 14.71 -2.75 -11.23
C HIS A 32 14.93 -4.24 -10.92
N ASP A 33 15.14 -4.58 -9.66
CA ASP A 33 15.46 -5.96 -9.25
C ASP A 33 14.24 -6.89 -9.28
N LEU A 34 13.02 -6.35 -9.20
CA LEU A 34 11.79 -7.12 -8.98
C LEU A 34 10.65 -6.78 -9.98
N ASP A 35 10.92 -6.05 -11.05
CA ASP A 35 9.92 -5.64 -12.04
C ASP A 35 9.18 -6.81 -12.72
N TYR A 36 9.79 -8.00 -12.72
CA TYR A 36 9.21 -9.25 -13.25
C TYR A 36 8.22 -9.93 -12.29
N LEU A 37 8.11 -9.52 -11.02
CA LEU A 37 7.24 -10.18 -10.02
C LEU A 37 5.77 -10.32 -10.43
N PRO A 38 5.17 -9.42 -11.22
CA PRO A 38 3.80 -9.58 -11.67
C PRO A 38 3.50 -10.92 -12.36
N VAL A 39 4.50 -11.65 -12.85
CA VAL A 39 4.34 -13.02 -13.36
C VAL A 39 3.61 -13.95 -12.38
N LEU A 40 3.67 -13.66 -11.07
CA LEU A 40 3.06 -14.49 -10.03
C LEU A 40 1.52 -14.36 -9.97
N TRP A 41 0.95 -13.25 -10.47
CA TRP A 41 -0.48 -12.98 -10.42
C TRP A 41 -1.10 -12.56 -11.75
N ALA A 42 -0.29 -12.32 -12.78
CA ALA A 42 -0.77 -12.04 -14.14
C ALA A 42 -1.47 -13.24 -14.75
N GLU A 43 -2.37 -13.00 -15.70
CA GLU A 43 -3.01 -14.05 -16.47
C GLU A 43 -2.15 -14.44 -17.68
N GLU A 44 -2.47 -15.60 -18.27
CA GLU A 44 -1.73 -16.09 -19.43
C GLU A 44 -1.87 -15.13 -20.62
N GLY A 45 -0.74 -14.77 -21.21
CA GLY A 45 -0.67 -13.84 -22.34
C GLY A 45 -0.64 -12.34 -21.96
N ASP A 46 -0.80 -11.99 -20.68
CA ASP A 46 -0.68 -10.61 -20.23
C ASP A 46 0.72 -10.04 -20.40
N PHE A 47 0.81 -8.74 -20.45
CA PHE A 47 2.07 -8.01 -20.51
C PHE A 47 2.58 -7.66 -19.10
N VAL A 48 3.89 -7.78 -18.90
CA VAL A 48 4.58 -7.33 -17.69
C VAL A 48 5.67 -6.32 -18.10
N LEU A 49 5.51 -5.08 -17.67
CA LEU A 49 6.46 -4.00 -17.95
C LEU A 49 7.73 -4.18 -17.13
N VAL A 50 8.87 -4.30 -17.81
CA VAL A 50 10.18 -4.47 -17.22
C VAL A 50 11.21 -3.52 -17.83
N GLU A 51 12.30 -3.25 -17.11
CA GLU A 51 13.39 -2.44 -17.66
C GLU A 51 14.24 -3.22 -18.66
N ASN A 52 14.44 -4.54 -18.42
CA ASN A 52 15.24 -5.41 -19.28
C ASN A 52 14.55 -6.77 -19.47
N VAL A 53 14.01 -7.01 -20.66
CA VAL A 53 13.28 -8.24 -21.01
C VAL A 53 14.10 -9.50 -20.78
N ASN A 54 15.37 -9.52 -21.21
CA ASN A 54 16.23 -10.70 -21.10
C ASN A 54 16.50 -11.05 -19.61
N SER A 55 16.78 -10.02 -18.79
CA SER A 55 16.99 -10.19 -17.36
C SER A 55 15.73 -10.70 -16.67
N ALA A 56 14.59 -10.11 -16.97
CA ALA A 56 13.30 -10.51 -16.42
C ALA A 56 12.96 -11.96 -16.78
N GLN A 57 13.17 -12.38 -18.01
CA GLN A 57 12.96 -13.77 -18.45
C GLN A 57 13.84 -14.75 -17.66
N GLN A 58 15.12 -14.44 -17.46
CA GLN A 58 16.02 -15.29 -16.68
C GLN A 58 15.59 -15.42 -15.21
N HIS A 59 15.17 -14.32 -14.59
CA HIS A 59 14.70 -14.33 -13.20
C HIS A 59 13.36 -15.07 -13.07
N ALA A 60 12.44 -14.88 -14.00
CA ALA A 60 11.15 -15.53 -14.04
C ALA A 60 11.24 -17.05 -14.21
N LEU A 61 12.29 -17.59 -14.82
CA LEU A 61 12.51 -19.04 -14.91
C LEU A 61 12.44 -19.74 -13.54
N ARG A 62 12.88 -19.07 -12.47
CA ARG A 62 12.83 -19.60 -11.10
C ARG A 62 11.39 -19.67 -10.55
N LEU A 63 10.48 -18.90 -11.13
CA LEU A 63 9.08 -18.77 -10.72
C LEU A 63 8.12 -19.55 -11.64
N GLN A 64 8.61 -20.21 -12.70
CA GLN A 64 7.77 -20.88 -13.71
C GLN A 64 6.71 -21.83 -13.15
N ARG A 65 7.00 -22.51 -12.04
CA ARG A 65 6.04 -23.42 -11.39
C ARG A 65 4.89 -22.71 -10.65
N TYR A 66 5.00 -21.39 -10.44
CA TYR A 66 4.03 -20.60 -9.69
C TYR A 66 3.30 -19.57 -10.55
N GLY A 67 3.92 -19.14 -11.63
CA GLY A 67 3.40 -18.12 -12.54
C GLY A 67 2.85 -18.71 -13.83
N LYS A 68 2.13 -17.89 -14.57
CA LYS A 68 1.62 -18.20 -15.90
C LYS A 68 2.59 -17.70 -16.97
N GLN A 69 2.37 -18.08 -18.23
CA GLN A 69 3.16 -17.55 -19.34
C GLN A 69 2.71 -16.13 -19.66
N VAL A 70 3.58 -15.17 -19.47
CA VAL A 70 3.37 -13.75 -19.75
C VAL A 70 4.35 -13.27 -20.83
N GLN A 71 4.06 -12.09 -21.38
CA GLN A 71 4.99 -11.41 -22.29
C GLN A 71 5.67 -10.27 -21.52
N PHE A 72 6.98 -10.39 -21.30
CA PHE A 72 7.77 -9.28 -20.77
C PHE A 72 7.97 -8.24 -21.87
N VAL A 73 7.67 -7.00 -21.57
CA VAL A 73 7.72 -5.86 -22.48
C VAL A 73 8.52 -4.73 -21.88
N ASP A 74 9.36 -4.09 -22.67
CA ASP A 74 10.03 -2.84 -22.29
C ASP A 74 9.21 -1.61 -22.70
N ARG A 75 9.74 -0.42 -22.43
CA ARG A 75 9.09 0.83 -22.77
C ARG A 75 8.74 0.96 -24.28
N ASN A 76 9.66 0.53 -25.15
CA ASN A 76 9.47 0.64 -26.59
C ASN A 76 8.45 -0.39 -27.09
N ASP A 77 8.39 -1.55 -26.44
CA ASP A 77 7.38 -2.56 -26.71
C ASP A 77 5.99 -2.07 -26.35
N VAL A 78 5.83 -1.41 -25.18
CA VAL A 78 4.55 -0.83 -24.75
C VAL A 78 4.02 0.16 -25.80
N GLU A 79 4.87 1.03 -26.34
CA GLU A 79 4.48 1.98 -27.40
C GLU A 79 3.94 1.25 -28.64
N ARG A 80 4.62 0.19 -29.06
CA ARG A 80 4.22 -0.62 -30.24
C ARG A 80 2.95 -1.45 -30.00
N LEU A 81 2.71 -1.86 -28.76
CA LEU A 81 1.61 -2.76 -28.39
C LEU A 81 0.44 -2.01 -27.74
N SER A 82 0.48 -0.68 -27.72
CA SER A 82 -0.49 0.15 -27.00
C SER A 82 -1.95 -0.13 -27.37
N GLU A 83 -2.23 -0.45 -28.65
CA GLU A 83 -3.56 -0.81 -29.13
C GLU A 83 -4.07 -2.18 -28.59
N GLN A 84 -3.19 -3.03 -28.09
CA GLN A 84 -3.53 -4.33 -27.52
C GLN A 84 -3.73 -4.28 -26.01
N ILE A 85 -3.48 -3.11 -25.39
CA ILE A 85 -3.62 -2.92 -23.96
C ILE A 85 -5.03 -2.46 -23.65
N ASP A 86 -5.86 -3.35 -23.13
CA ASP A 86 -7.24 -3.06 -22.74
C ASP A 86 -7.36 -2.63 -21.27
N ARG A 87 -6.34 -2.93 -20.47
CA ARG A 87 -6.31 -2.67 -19.03
C ARG A 87 -4.88 -2.48 -18.55
N VAL A 88 -4.70 -1.64 -17.53
CA VAL A 88 -3.42 -1.49 -16.82
C VAL A 88 -3.61 -1.78 -15.34
N LEU A 89 -2.73 -2.60 -14.78
CA LEU A 89 -2.70 -2.94 -13.36
C LEU A 89 -1.30 -2.64 -12.77
N PRO A 90 -1.06 -1.43 -12.29
CA PRO A 90 0.14 -1.14 -11.52
C PRO A 90 0.04 -1.75 -10.11
N TRP A 91 1.17 -1.87 -9.41
CA TRP A 91 1.19 -2.17 -7.98
C TRP A 91 0.35 -1.17 -7.19
N GLY A 92 0.40 0.09 -7.57
CA GLY A 92 -0.51 1.12 -7.08
C GLY A 92 -0.60 2.30 -8.04
N TRP A 93 -1.80 2.88 -8.17
CA TRP A 93 -2.04 4.04 -9.00
C TRP A 93 -1.62 5.34 -8.31
N ASP A 94 -0.78 6.12 -8.98
CA ASP A 94 -0.39 7.47 -8.61
C ASP A 94 -0.20 8.34 -9.86
N SER A 95 -0.09 9.64 -9.68
CA SER A 95 0.07 10.60 -10.79
C SER A 95 1.35 10.39 -11.60
N SER A 96 2.41 9.86 -10.97
CA SER A 96 3.69 9.60 -11.63
C SER A 96 3.61 8.39 -12.55
N VAL A 97 3.03 7.28 -12.10
CA VAL A 97 2.90 6.07 -12.93
C VAL A 97 1.93 6.31 -14.09
N LYS A 98 0.81 7.03 -13.86
CA LYS A 98 -0.07 7.47 -14.95
C LYS A 98 0.69 8.25 -15.98
N PHE A 99 1.42 9.28 -15.58
CA PHE A 99 2.20 10.11 -16.50
C PHE A 99 3.25 9.30 -17.26
N GLN A 100 3.95 8.38 -16.61
CA GLN A 100 4.92 7.51 -17.30
C GLN A 100 4.27 6.65 -18.38
N LEU A 101 3.08 6.10 -18.12
CA LEU A 101 2.32 5.29 -19.07
C LEU A 101 1.80 6.12 -20.25
N GLU A 102 1.32 7.33 -20.00
CA GLU A 102 0.97 8.30 -21.07
C GLU A 102 2.16 8.59 -21.98
N GLN A 103 3.36 8.77 -21.40
CA GLN A 103 4.59 8.98 -22.18
C GLN A 103 5.09 7.72 -22.93
N MET A 104 4.54 6.55 -22.62
CA MET A 104 4.75 5.29 -23.35
C MET A 104 3.65 5.04 -24.40
N GLY A 105 2.74 5.98 -24.63
CA GLY A 105 1.69 5.87 -25.63
C GLY A 105 0.48 5.03 -25.19
N VAL A 106 0.35 4.69 -23.90
CA VAL A 106 -0.84 4.00 -23.40
C VAL A 106 -2.05 4.91 -23.50
N SER A 107 -3.16 4.40 -24.05
CA SER A 107 -4.38 5.18 -24.26
C SER A 107 -4.95 5.71 -22.93
N GLY A 108 -5.32 6.99 -22.90
CA GLY A 108 -6.00 7.60 -21.76
C GLY A 108 -7.33 6.92 -21.39
N SER A 109 -7.95 6.19 -22.32
CA SER A 109 -9.19 5.47 -22.05
C SER A 109 -9.04 4.27 -21.07
N VAL A 110 -7.82 3.76 -20.91
CA VAL A 110 -7.51 2.66 -19.99
C VAL A 110 -6.76 3.11 -18.72
N LEU A 111 -6.55 4.42 -18.59
CA LEU A 111 -5.91 5.04 -17.44
C LEU A 111 -6.95 5.74 -16.56
N PRO A 112 -6.76 5.78 -15.23
CA PRO A 112 -7.65 6.51 -14.34
C PRO A 112 -7.61 8.01 -14.63
N ASP A 113 -8.72 8.68 -14.46
CA ASP A 113 -8.78 10.14 -14.46
C ASP A 113 -8.16 10.74 -13.18
N ASP A 114 -8.09 12.05 -13.11
CA ASP A 114 -7.46 12.72 -11.98
C ASP A 114 -8.33 12.69 -10.71
N GLU A 115 -9.65 12.54 -10.85
CA GLU A 115 -10.57 12.38 -9.72
C GLU A 115 -10.35 11.03 -9.03
N VAL A 116 -10.26 9.96 -9.81
CA VAL A 116 -9.94 8.62 -9.33
C VAL A 116 -8.56 8.60 -8.63
N LEU A 117 -7.56 9.28 -9.19
CA LEU A 117 -6.23 9.36 -8.55
C LEU A 117 -6.28 10.13 -7.22
N ALA A 118 -7.05 11.21 -7.16
CA ALA A 118 -7.25 11.96 -5.93
C ALA A 118 -7.95 11.11 -4.85
N ASP A 119 -8.94 10.33 -5.23
CA ASP A 119 -9.63 9.40 -4.32
C ASP A 119 -8.69 8.29 -3.83
N ILE A 120 -7.91 7.68 -4.71
CA ILE A 120 -6.89 6.68 -4.33
C ILE A 120 -5.94 7.28 -3.30
N ARG A 121 -5.41 8.48 -3.56
CA ARG A 121 -4.52 9.17 -2.64
C ARG A 121 -5.17 9.44 -1.30
N LYS A 122 -6.42 9.91 -1.27
CA LYS A 122 -7.20 10.17 -0.05
C LYS A 122 -7.44 8.89 0.74
N LEU A 123 -7.90 7.83 0.09
CA LEU A 123 -8.18 6.54 0.72
C LEU A 123 -6.93 5.84 1.25
N SER A 124 -5.77 6.09 0.63
CA SER A 124 -4.47 5.55 1.06
C SER A 124 -3.86 6.32 2.24
N ASN A 125 -4.42 7.46 2.62
CA ASN A 125 -3.96 8.23 3.78
C ASN A 125 -4.34 7.54 5.09
N ARG A 126 -3.42 7.44 6.04
CA ARG A 126 -3.69 6.88 7.37
C ARG A 126 -4.77 7.62 8.17
N GLN A 127 -5.02 8.90 7.87
CA GLN A 127 -6.13 9.64 8.44
C GLN A 127 -7.48 8.98 8.10
N PHE A 128 -7.66 8.55 6.85
CA PHE A 128 -8.87 7.84 6.43
C PHE A 128 -9.09 6.56 7.27
N SER A 129 -8.03 5.78 7.49
CA SER A 129 -8.11 4.58 8.35
C SER A 129 -8.51 4.92 9.80
N SER A 130 -8.07 6.08 10.32
CA SER A 130 -8.50 6.58 11.64
C SER A 130 -9.98 6.93 11.68
N ASP A 131 -10.51 7.51 10.61
CA ASP A 131 -11.92 7.88 10.53
C ASP A 131 -12.80 6.63 10.42
N VAL A 132 -12.42 5.68 9.58
CA VAL A 132 -13.08 4.35 9.51
C VAL A 132 -13.05 3.64 10.87
N LEU A 133 -11.93 3.69 11.60
CA LEU A 133 -11.84 3.10 12.93
C LEU A 133 -12.84 3.70 13.90
N LYS A 134 -13.04 5.03 13.90
CA LYS A 134 -14.03 5.72 14.74
C LYS A 134 -15.46 5.30 14.39
N GLU A 135 -15.77 5.19 13.10
CA GLU A 135 -17.08 4.71 12.64
C GLU A 135 -17.34 3.27 13.09
N LEU A 136 -16.37 2.37 12.89
CA LEU A 136 -16.48 0.98 13.32
C LEU A 136 -16.67 0.84 14.83
N GLN A 137 -15.97 1.63 15.64
CA GLN A 137 -16.13 1.66 17.08
C GLN A 137 -17.52 2.13 17.47
N GLY A 138 -18.07 3.13 16.78
CA GLY A 138 -19.45 3.64 17.00
C GLY A 138 -20.51 2.58 16.64
N CYS A 139 -20.34 1.86 15.53
CA CYS A 139 -21.28 0.84 15.07
C CYS A 139 -21.25 -0.43 15.91
N LEU A 140 -20.06 -0.91 16.27
CA LEU A 140 -19.89 -2.21 16.92
C LEU A 140 -19.97 -2.13 18.44
N ASN A 141 -19.70 -0.95 19.03
CA ASN A 141 -19.74 -0.69 20.47
C ASN A 141 -19.21 -1.85 21.36
N HIS A 142 -18.08 -2.45 20.95
CA HIS A 142 -17.53 -3.63 21.58
C HIS A 142 -16.31 -3.26 22.44
N PRO A 143 -16.23 -3.65 23.73
CA PRO A 143 -15.18 -3.19 24.63
C PRO A 143 -13.76 -3.69 24.27
N ILE A 144 -13.66 -4.72 23.43
CA ILE A 144 -12.36 -5.25 22.94
C ILE A 144 -11.82 -4.39 21.76
N LEU A 145 -12.65 -3.62 21.08
CA LEU A 145 -12.23 -2.76 19.99
C LEU A 145 -11.53 -1.52 20.56
N LEU A 146 -10.24 -1.69 20.79
CA LEU A 146 -9.33 -0.64 21.19
C LEU A 146 -8.72 0.02 19.95
N GLY A 147 -8.29 1.23 20.13
CA GLY A 147 -7.57 1.96 19.10
C GLY A 147 -7.98 3.43 19.16
N LYS A 148 -6.99 4.28 19.15
CA LYS A 148 -7.15 5.74 19.02
C LYS A 148 -6.07 6.24 18.10
N ALA A 149 -6.44 7.08 17.17
CA ALA A 149 -5.50 7.77 16.33
C ALA A 149 -5.90 9.26 16.26
N PHE A 150 -4.89 10.11 16.25
CA PHE A 150 -5.05 11.56 16.19
C PHE A 150 -4.28 12.06 14.97
N TYR A 151 -4.89 12.93 14.21
CA TYR A 151 -4.21 13.67 13.14
C TYR A 151 -3.90 15.07 13.66
N VAL A 152 -2.65 15.50 13.54
CA VAL A 152 -2.22 16.85 13.93
C VAL A 152 -1.36 17.46 12.81
N ASP A 153 -1.47 18.77 12.66
CA ASP A 153 -0.76 19.58 11.66
C ASP A 153 0.27 20.53 12.29
N SER A 154 0.48 20.41 13.61
CA SER A 154 1.45 21.23 14.33
C SER A 154 2.29 20.41 15.32
N LEU A 155 3.53 20.87 15.58
CA LEU A 155 4.35 20.26 16.61
C LEU A 155 3.83 20.50 18.03
N SER A 156 3.18 21.64 18.27
CA SER A 156 2.60 21.94 19.57
C SER A 156 1.54 20.94 19.96
N ASP A 157 0.70 20.52 19.03
CA ASP A 157 -0.33 19.51 19.27
C ASP A 157 0.28 18.12 19.48
N LEU A 158 1.32 17.77 18.73
CA LEU A 158 2.08 16.54 18.96
C LEU A 158 2.67 16.53 20.38
N GLU A 159 3.30 17.63 20.83
CA GLU A 159 3.88 17.73 22.17
C GLU A 159 2.80 17.68 23.27
N ASN A 160 1.63 18.27 23.03
CA ASN A 160 0.51 18.21 23.96
C ASN A 160 -0.03 16.79 24.12
N ILE A 161 -0.18 16.05 22.99
CA ILE A 161 -0.60 14.64 23.03
C ILE A 161 0.47 13.78 23.71
N LEU A 162 1.75 14.03 23.44
CA LEU A 162 2.84 13.31 24.10
C LEU A 162 2.82 13.51 25.62
N LYS A 163 2.60 14.73 26.09
CA LYS A 163 2.45 15.03 27.53
C LYS A 163 1.25 14.32 28.16
N ASP A 164 0.13 14.23 27.44
CA ASP A 164 -1.10 13.59 27.93
C ASP A 164 -1.00 12.06 27.93
N LYS A 165 -0.43 11.47 26.88
CA LYS A 165 -0.40 10.01 26.68
C LYS A 165 0.90 9.34 27.12
N GLY A 166 1.97 10.09 27.34
CA GLY A 166 3.30 9.57 27.59
C GLY A 166 3.86 8.91 26.34
N LYS A 167 3.93 7.58 26.30
CA LYS A 167 4.47 6.83 25.18
C LYS A 167 3.51 6.80 23.98
N ILE A 168 4.00 7.22 22.81
CA ILE A 168 3.22 7.30 21.57
C ILE A 168 3.98 6.74 20.36
N VAL A 169 3.24 6.45 19.31
CA VAL A 169 3.76 6.14 17.98
C VAL A 169 3.33 7.24 17.02
N ILE A 170 4.28 7.85 16.32
CA ILE A 170 4.01 8.81 15.27
C ILE A 170 4.21 8.17 13.90
N LYS A 171 3.34 8.53 12.94
CA LYS A 171 3.34 7.94 11.60
C LYS A 171 3.13 9.01 10.55
N ALA A 172 3.92 8.96 9.47
CA ALA A 172 3.63 9.79 8.29
C ALA A 172 2.30 9.34 7.64
N PRO A 173 1.49 10.26 7.13
CA PRO A 173 0.20 9.95 6.47
C PRO A 173 0.34 8.94 5.34
N TRP A 174 1.35 9.08 4.49
CA TRP A 174 1.72 8.13 3.45
C TRP A 174 3.13 7.62 3.70
N SER A 175 3.27 6.35 3.97
CA SER A 175 4.57 5.67 4.06
C SER A 175 4.39 4.17 4.11
N SER A 176 5.39 3.44 3.67
CA SER A 176 5.44 1.98 3.70
C SER A 176 6.66 1.45 4.44
N SER A 177 6.66 0.15 4.69
CA SER A 177 7.81 -0.61 5.21
C SER A 177 8.41 -0.04 6.50
N GLY A 178 7.59 0.57 7.36
CA GLY A 178 8.03 1.12 8.65
C GLY A 178 8.85 2.41 8.59
N ARG A 179 9.24 2.90 7.42
CA ARG A 179 10.12 4.08 7.26
C ARG A 179 9.51 5.38 7.77
N GLY A 180 8.19 5.47 7.80
CA GLY A 180 7.45 6.63 8.31
C GLY A 180 6.83 6.37 9.68
N VAL A 181 7.38 5.49 10.50
CA VAL A 181 6.86 5.12 11.82
C VAL A 181 7.96 5.30 12.85
N HIS A 182 7.70 6.09 13.89
CA HIS A 182 8.64 6.33 14.98
C HIS A 182 7.95 6.19 16.34
N TYR A 183 8.70 5.73 17.30
CA TYR A 183 8.27 5.54 18.69
C TYR A 183 8.86 6.65 19.55
N ILE A 184 8.01 7.29 20.37
CA ILE A 184 8.44 8.32 21.32
C ILE A 184 8.04 7.82 22.71
N ASP A 185 9.03 7.74 23.60
CA ASP A 185 8.78 7.24 24.96
C ASP A 185 8.26 8.35 25.87
N THR A 186 9.00 9.42 26.05
CA THR A 186 8.59 10.54 26.90
C THR A 186 9.05 11.89 26.39
N VAL A 187 10.09 11.92 25.56
CA VAL A 187 10.71 13.16 25.06
C VAL A 187 10.80 13.12 23.56
N LEU A 188 10.34 14.18 22.94
CA LEU A 188 10.55 14.42 21.51
C LEU A 188 11.96 15.02 21.33
N ASP A 189 12.88 14.22 20.84
CA ASP A 189 14.23 14.71 20.54
C ASP A 189 14.26 15.62 19.30
N ALA A 190 15.38 16.34 19.12
CA ALA A 190 15.51 17.29 18.02
C ALA A 190 15.45 16.63 16.63
N ALA A 191 15.91 15.39 16.49
CA ALA A 191 15.90 14.68 15.21
C ALA A 191 14.46 14.29 14.81
N LEU A 192 13.70 13.73 15.73
CA LEU A 192 12.29 13.39 15.53
C LEU A 192 11.42 14.64 15.38
N ALA A 193 11.70 15.72 16.12
CA ALA A 193 11.01 17.00 15.94
C ALA A 193 11.22 17.56 14.52
N ASN A 194 12.44 17.51 14.00
CA ASN A 194 12.74 17.94 12.63
C ASN A 194 12.10 17.04 11.59
N TRP A 195 12.10 15.72 11.79
CA TRP A 195 11.39 14.77 10.93
C TRP A 195 9.88 15.08 10.92
N ALA A 196 9.27 15.25 12.09
CA ALA A 196 7.84 15.57 12.20
C ALA A 196 7.49 16.89 11.50
N LYS A 197 8.31 17.94 11.69
CA LYS A 197 8.15 19.22 10.96
C LYS A 197 8.17 19.02 9.45
N ASN A 198 9.12 18.23 8.97
CA ASN A 198 9.22 17.97 7.54
C ASN A 198 8.01 17.20 7.00
N VAL A 199 7.53 16.18 7.72
CA VAL A 199 6.33 15.42 7.34
C VAL A 199 5.10 16.33 7.35
N ILE A 200 4.89 17.14 8.39
CA ILE A 200 3.79 18.11 8.45
C ILE A 200 3.86 19.06 7.24
N LYS A 201 5.05 19.59 6.93
CA LYS A 201 5.24 20.50 5.79
C LYS A 201 4.93 19.85 4.44
N THR A 202 5.32 18.57 4.26
CA THR A 202 5.26 17.90 2.95
C THR A 202 3.98 17.09 2.75
N GLN A 203 3.41 16.56 3.83
CA GLN A 203 2.23 15.70 3.78
C GLN A 203 1.00 16.28 4.51
N GLY A 204 1.10 17.51 5.03
CA GLY A 204 0.01 18.25 5.65
C GLY A 204 -0.21 17.95 7.13
N GLY A 205 0.33 16.87 7.67
CA GLY A 205 0.17 16.51 9.08
C GLY A 205 0.87 15.21 9.45
N ILE A 206 0.61 14.74 10.66
CA ILE A 206 1.18 13.51 11.20
C ILE A 206 0.11 12.75 12.00
N MET A 207 0.13 11.44 11.90
CA MET A 207 -0.72 10.56 12.70
C MET A 207 -0.03 10.22 14.02
N ILE A 208 -0.79 10.20 15.10
CA ILE A 208 -0.33 9.84 16.45
C ILE A 208 -1.22 8.75 16.99
N GLU A 209 -0.62 7.69 17.51
CA GLU A 209 -1.32 6.63 18.22
C GLU A 209 -0.71 6.44 19.62
N PRO A 210 -1.52 6.13 20.64
CA PRO A 210 -0.96 5.66 21.90
C PRO A 210 -0.09 4.41 21.68
N TYR A 211 0.97 4.26 22.41
CA TYR A 211 1.74 3.03 22.36
C TYR A 211 0.97 1.89 23.04
N TYR A 212 0.72 0.84 22.27
CA TYR A 212 0.12 -0.39 22.80
C TYR A 212 1.19 -1.48 22.96
N ASN A 213 1.12 -2.21 24.06
CA ASN A 213 1.98 -3.39 24.25
C ASN A 213 1.43 -4.56 23.43
N LYS A 214 1.83 -4.62 22.17
CA LYS A 214 1.33 -5.60 21.21
C LYS A 214 1.80 -7.01 21.58
N MET A 215 0.89 -7.96 21.63
CA MET A 215 1.17 -9.39 21.83
C MET A 215 1.35 -10.12 20.50
N LYS A 216 0.55 -9.76 19.49
CA LYS A 216 0.59 -10.33 18.14
C LYS A 216 0.20 -9.29 17.11
N ASP A 217 0.81 -9.36 15.92
CA ASP A 217 0.37 -8.65 14.74
C ASP A 217 -0.32 -9.64 13.81
N PHE A 218 -1.40 -9.19 13.17
CA PHE A 218 -2.04 -9.91 12.09
C PHE A 218 -2.43 -8.94 10.98
N GLY A 219 -2.49 -9.44 9.76
CA GLY A 219 -2.99 -8.69 8.61
C GLY A 219 -4.19 -9.40 8.00
N VAL A 220 -5.08 -8.64 7.40
CA VAL A 220 -6.18 -9.14 6.60
C VAL A 220 -6.15 -8.40 5.27
N GLU A 221 -6.11 -9.16 4.18
CA GLU A 221 -6.18 -8.63 2.84
C GLU A 221 -7.58 -8.84 2.27
N PHE A 222 -8.13 -7.80 1.68
CA PHE A 222 -9.41 -7.85 1.01
C PHE A 222 -9.19 -7.66 -0.48
N TYR A 223 -9.76 -8.56 -1.26
CA TYR A 223 -9.93 -8.37 -2.68
C TYR A 223 -11.40 -8.06 -2.94
N SER A 224 -11.67 -6.96 -3.60
CA SER A 224 -13.02 -6.56 -4.03
C SER A 224 -13.06 -6.58 -5.55
N ASP A 225 -13.83 -7.49 -6.11
CA ASP A 225 -14.27 -7.46 -7.49
C ASP A 225 -15.78 -7.17 -7.47
N ASN A 226 -16.35 -6.62 -8.54
CA ASN A 226 -17.73 -6.11 -8.58
C ASN A 226 -18.80 -7.07 -8.02
N ASP A 227 -18.48 -8.36 -7.92
CA ASP A 227 -19.39 -9.40 -7.39
C ASP A 227 -18.76 -10.32 -6.33
N MET A 228 -17.47 -10.17 -5.99
CA MET A 228 -16.81 -11.07 -5.04
C MET A 228 -15.93 -10.30 -4.05
N GLN A 229 -16.17 -10.56 -2.78
CA GLN A 229 -15.25 -10.17 -1.72
C GLN A 229 -14.51 -11.41 -1.22
N ALA A 230 -13.22 -11.47 -1.45
CA ALA A 230 -12.34 -12.46 -0.85
C ALA A 230 -11.48 -11.78 0.21
N TYR A 231 -11.24 -12.43 1.33
CA TYR A 231 -10.29 -11.98 2.32
C TYR A 231 -9.28 -13.08 2.60
N GLN A 232 -8.07 -12.66 2.83
CA GLN A 232 -6.98 -13.53 3.26
C GLN A 232 -6.44 -12.98 4.57
N SER A 233 -6.34 -13.82 5.57
CA SER A 233 -5.72 -13.48 6.85
C SER A 233 -4.33 -14.11 6.95
N PHE A 234 -3.36 -13.36 7.43
CA PHE A 234 -2.06 -13.87 7.79
C PHE A 234 -1.70 -13.39 9.22
N ILE A 235 -0.99 -14.22 9.94
CA ILE A 235 -0.50 -13.91 11.29
C ILE A 235 1.01 -13.74 11.19
N LEU A 236 1.51 -12.53 11.50
CA LEU A 236 2.92 -12.27 11.68
C LEU A 236 3.29 -12.53 13.14
N LEU A 237 4.07 -13.55 13.40
CA LEU A 237 4.68 -13.77 14.72
C LEU A 237 5.99 -12.99 14.78
N MET A 238 6.13 -12.09 15.74
CA MET A 238 7.21 -11.10 15.85
C MET A 238 8.65 -11.64 15.88
N GLU A 239 8.91 -12.92 15.94
CA GLU A 239 10.28 -13.45 15.98
C GLU A 239 10.66 -14.35 14.80
N ARG A 240 9.72 -14.87 14.05
CA ARG A 240 9.96 -15.59 12.77
C ARG A 240 8.68 -15.60 11.94
N ILE A 241 8.79 -15.42 10.63
CA ILE A 241 7.72 -15.75 9.70
C ILE A 241 7.52 -17.26 9.77
N SER A 242 6.62 -17.70 10.60
CA SER A 242 6.48 -19.14 10.87
C SER A 242 5.40 -19.82 10.04
N VAL A 243 4.34 -19.13 9.64
CA VAL A 243 3.28 -19.72 8.80
C VAL A 243 2.47 -18.62 8.10
N ILE A 244 2.35 -18.68 6.79
CA ILE A 244 1.28 -18.02 6.04
C ILE A 244 0.14 -19.03 5.96
N VAL A 245 -0.92 -18.81 6.71
CA VAL A 245 -2.15 -19.62 6.58
C VAL A 245 -3.05 -18.93 5.59
N LEU A 246 -3.10 -19.46 4.37
CA LEU A 246 -4.05 -19.06 3.34
C LEU A 246 -5.43 -19.66 3.66
N LEU A 247 -6.30 -18.87 4.27
CA LEU A 247 -7.70 -19.24 4.43
C LEU A 247 -8.53 -18.59 3.33
N THR A 248 -8.65 -19.24 2.19
CA THR A 248 -9.63 -18.85 1.17
C THR A 248 -11.01 -19.33 1.59
N ARG A 249 -11.89 -18.41 1.97
CA ARG A 249 -13.30 -18.71 2.21
C ARG A 249 -14.15 -17.95 1.20
N LYS A 250 -14.66 -18.66 0.20
CA LYS A 250 -15.79 -18.17 -0.63
C LYS A 250 -17.04 -18.12 0.25
N ARG A 251 -17.61 -16.94 0.46
CA ARG A 251 -18.98 -16.82 0.97
C ARG A 251 -19.74 -15.84 0.09
N SER A 252 -20.86 -16.34 -0.45
CA SER A 252 -21.94 -15.49 -0.92
C SER A 252 -22.57 -14.77 0.27
N TYR A 253 -22.75 -13.46 0.14
CA TYR A 253 -23.41 -12.65 1.17
C TYR A 253 -24.89 -13.01 1.25
N GLN A 254 -25.27 -13.67 2.30
CA GLN A 254 -26.60 -13.53 2.92
C GLN A 254 -26.36 -13.45 4.43
N SER A 255 -26.72 -12.26 4.97
CA SER A 255 -26.73 -11.91 6.39
C SER A 255 -25.39 -11.83 7.14
N CYS A 256 -25.00 -10.61 7.52
CA CYS A 256 -24.03 -10.35 8.55
C CYS A 256 -24.53 -10.88 9.90
N GLN A 257 -24.02 -12.04 10.30
CA GLN A 257 -23.96 -12.40 11.71
C GLN A 257 -22.49 -12.57 12.11
N PRO A 258 -22.03 -11.95 13.19
CA PRO A 258 -20.67 -12.10 13.66
C PRO A 258 -20.47 -13.53 14.19
N ILE A 259 -19.54 -14.27 13.59
CA ILE A 259 -19.11 -15.56 14.11
C ILE A 259 -17.91 -15.30 15.02
N TYR A 260 -18.17 -15.13 16.30
CA TYR A 260 -17.15 -15.24 17.33
C TYR A 260 -17.03 -16.72 17.75
N ARG A 261 -15.94 -17.36 17.38
CA ARG A 261 -15.40 -18.49 18.10
C ARG A 261 -13.90 -18.30 18.22
N MET A 262 -13.49 -17.70 19.31
CA MET A 262 -12.15 -17.92 19.85
C MET A 262 -12.24 -19.15 20.73
N ASN A 263 -11.63 -20.25 20.30
CA ASN A 263 -11.24 -21.30 21.22
C ASN A 263 -9.77 -21.07 21.58
N TYR A 264 -9.50 -20.99 22.87
CA TYR A 264 -8.18 -20.88 23.50
C TYR A 264 -7.32 -22.09 23.20
#